data_930d99bd4bd86e791ccfc67bebb509ae
#
_entry.id   930d99bd4bd86e791ccfc67bebb509ae
#
_cell.length_a   1.000
_cell.length_b   1.000
_cell.length_c   1.000
_cell.angle_alpha   90.00
_cell.angle_beta   90.00
_cell.angle_gamma   90.00
#
_symmetry.space_group_name_H-M   'P 1'
#
loop_
_entity.id
_entity.type
_entity.pdbx_description
1 polymer ?
#
loop_
_entity_poly.entity_id
_entity_poly.type
_entity_poly.pdbx_seq_one_letter_code
_entity_poly.pdbx_strand_id
1 'polypeptide(L)'
;MAYARGKHAQAISDRSGMAFPYNEMVREWNGMFVHKSEFEPKQPQLEPRPHGGDAQGLQNVRSDRTENAVAQLLPHNPFTTYAASSGIINVYAPDHGLTNGSTYRFRGAPTTAGTYGDPGSFDGIAGSNIAYASGYAITTGKYVSGSRDTDKTDNWVYFTVDTNTATAGSVKGGGFPVSIGPATLSA
;
A
#
# COMPACT_ATOMS: atom_id res chain seq x y z
N MET A 1 -57.05 -15.89 -11.69
CA MET A 1 -56.39 -14.60 -11.49
C MET A 1 -55.61 -14.24 -12.77
N ALA A 2 -55.89 -13.10 -13.36
CA ALA A 2 -55.15 -12.65 -14.56
C ALA A 2 -53.85 -12.01 -14.06
N TYR A 3 -52.73 -12.58 -14.46
CA TYR A 3 -51.42 -12.01 -14.20
C TYR A 3 -51.09 -11.00 -15.30
N ALA A 4 -50.85 -9.74 -14.89
CA ALA A 4 -50.30 -8.74 -15.81
C ALA A 4 -48.86 -9.09 -16.17
N ARG A 5 -48.53 -9.12 -17.47
CA ARG A 5 -47.20 -9.47 -17.98
C ARG A 5 -46.74 -8.43 -18.99
N GLY A 6 -45.40 -8.20 -19.02
CA GLY A 6 -44.78 -7.27 -19.94
C GLY A 6 -45.31 -5.84 -19.78
N LYS A 7 -45.74 -5.21 -20.85
CA LYS A 7 -46.24 -3.84 -20.86
C LYS A 7 -47.50 -3.59 -19.99
N HIS A 8 -48.16 -4.65 -19.57
CA HIS A 8 -49.36 -4.61 -18.70
C HIS A 8 -49.01 -4.94 -17.25
N ALA A 9 -47.76 -5.13 -16.92
CA ALA A 9 -47.32 -5.33 -15.55
C ALA A 9 -47.64 -4.09 -14.69
N GLN A 10 -47.99 -4.33 -13.43
CA GLN A 10 -48.24 -3.27 -12.45
C GLN A 10 -47.26 -3.39 -11.30
N ALA A 11 -46.93 -2.25 -10.71
CA ALA A 11 -46.17 -2.15 -9.48
C ALA A 11 -46.88 -1.27 -8.48
N ILE A 12 -46.61 -1.47 -7.21
CA ILE A 12 -47.12 -0.66 -6.11
C ILE A 12 -46.16 0.49 -5.86
N SER A 13 -46.68 1.71 -5.81
CA SER A 13 -45.86 2.87 -5.43
C SER A 13 -45.55 2.83 -3.92
N ASP A 14 -44.28 3.03 -3.60
CA ASP A 14 -43.83 3.07 -2.20
C ASP A 14 -44.38 4.28 -1.43
N ARG A 15 -44.87 5.29 -2.15
CA ARG A 15 -45.42 6.51 -1.53
C ARG A 15 -46.91 6.39 -1.19
N SER A 16 -47.73 6.04 -2.16
CA SER A 16 -49.19 5.96 -2.01
C SER A 16 -49.72 4.57 -1.70
N GLY A 17 -48.93 3.54 -1.97
CA GLY A 17 -49.42 2.14 -1.86
C GLY A 17 -50.36 1.74 -2.98
N MET A 18 -50.59 2.57 -4.00
CA MET A 18 -51.48 2.31 -5.13
C MET A 18 -50.71 1.56 -6.25
N ALA A 19 -51.46 0.76 -7.01
CA ALA A 19 -50.94 0.02 -8.13
C ALA A 19 -50.96 0.89 -9.42
N PHE A 20 -49.82 1.05 -10.05
CA PHE A 20 -49.62 1.79 -11.31
C PHE A 20 -48.96 0.91 -12.40
N PRO A 21 -49.08 1.26 -13.69
CA PRO A 21 -48.36 0.57 -14.73
C PRO A 21 -46.84 0.62 -14.46
N TYR A 22 -46.16 -0.54 -14.54
CA TYR A 22 -44.75 -0.66 -14.22
C TYR A 22 -43.85 0.25 -15.08
N ASN A 23 -44.21 0.47 -16.34
CA ASN A 23 -43.48 1.33 -17.27
C ASN A 23 -43.56 2.85 -16.95
N GLU A 24 -44.43 3.23 -16.05
CA GLU A 24 -44.62 4.62 -15.57
C GLU A 24 -43.99 4.85 -14.19
N MET A 25 -43.37 3.80 -13.64
CA MET A 25 -42.69 3.90 -12.35
C MET A 25 -41.28 4.39 -12.51
N VAL A 26 -40.83 5.25 -11.60
CA VAL A 26 -39.49 5.84 -11.55
C VAL A 26 -38.89 5.70 -10.15
N ARG A 27 -37.57 5.65 -10.09
CA ARG A 27 -36.87 5.60 -8.81
C ARG A 27 -36.47 7.00 -8.38
N GLU A 28 -36.85 7.39 -7.18
CA GLU A 28 -36.47 8.67 -6.58
C GLU A 28 -35.03 8.66 -6.05
N TRP A 29 -34.53 9.83 -5.71
CA TRP A 29 -33.21 10.08 -5.14
C TRP A 29 -32.97 9.33 -3.79
N ASN A 30 -34.03 9.09 -3.03
CA ASN A 30 -34.00 8.37 -1.75
C ASN A 30 -34.10 6.83 -1.93
N GLY A 31 -34.24 6.36 -3.19
CA GLY A 31 -34.36 4.94 -3.55
C GLY A 31 -35.76 4.42 -3.63
N MET A 32 -36.79 5.19 -3.26
CA MET A 32 -38.21 4.78 -3.37
C MET A 32 -38.61 4.60 -4.84
N PHE A 33 -39.45 3.61 -5.09
CA PHE A 33 -40.00 3.31 -6.40
C PHE A 33 -41.43 3.82 -6.48
N VAL A 34 -41.62 4.93 -7.18
CA VAL A 34 -42.87 5.70 -7.20
C VAL A 34 -43.37 5.89 -8.63
N HIS A 35 -44.66 6.19 -8.77
CA HIS A 35 -45.22 6.61 -10.05
C HIS A 35 -44.75 8.02 -10.42
N LYS A 36 -44.59 8.29 -11.72
CA LYS A 36 -44.10 9.58 -12.24
C LYS A 36 -44.93 10.80 -11.77
N SER A 37 -46.21 10.63 -11.44
CA SER A 37 -47.05 11.71 -10.91
C SER A 37 -46.74 12.05 -9.44
N GLU A 38 -46.09 11.13 -8.73
CA GLU A 38 -45.71 11.25 -7.32
C GLU A 38 -44.20 11.55 -7.16
N PHE A 39 -43.49 11.65 -8.27
CA PHE A 39 -42.05 11.87 -8.26
C PHE A 39 -41.69 13.24 -7.70
N GLU A 40 -40.78 13.25 -6.73
CA GLU A 40 -40.20 14.46 -6.17
C GLU A 40 -38.70 14.55 -6.49
N PRO A 41 -38.24 15.63 -7.13
CA PRO A 41 -36.82 15.86 -7.35
C PRO A 41 -36.13 16.12 -6.01
N LYS A 42 -34.86 15.72 -5.92
CA LYS A 42 -34.02 16.00 -4.75
C LYS A 42 -33.89 17.51 -4.55
N GLN A 43 -34.09 17.96 -3.32
CA GLN A 43 -33.89 19.35 -2.97
C GLN A 43 -32.42 19.74 -3.13
N PRO A 44 -32.11 20.85 -3.84
CA PRO A 44 -30.74 21.29 -4.07
C PRO A 44 -29.93 21.56 -2.79
N GLN A 45 -30.61 21.84 -1.67
CA GLN A 45 -29.98 22.07 -0.38
C GLN A 45 -29.41 20.79 0.26
N LEU A 46 -29.86 19.61 -0.17
CA LEU A 46 -29.34 18.33 0.29
C LEU A 46 -28.02 17.93 -0.41
N GLU A 47 -27.64 18.67 -1.42
CA GLU A 47 -26.34 18.52 -2.10
C GLU A 47 -25.52 19.78 -1.89
N PRO A 48 -24.56 19.77 -0.96
CA PRO A 48 -23.68 20.92 -0.78
C PRO A 48 -22.93 21.19 -2.09
N ARG A 49 -22.90 22.45 -2.50
CA ARG A 49 -22.11 22.86 -3.67
C ARG A 49 -20.64 22.73 -3.34
N PRO A 50 -19.85 22.02 -4.14
CA PRO A 50 -18.41 21.93 -3.91
C PRO A 50 -17.78 23.31 -4.06
N HIS A 51 -17.04 23.74 -3.05
CA HIS A 51 -16.20 24.94 -3.11
C HIS A 51 -14.78 24.53 -3.47
N GLY A 52 -14.17 25.18 -4.46
CA GLY A 52 -12.80 24.88 -4.89
C GLY A 52 -11.72 25.04 -3.82
N GLY A 53 -12.03 25.71 -2.71
CA GLY A 53 -11.15 25.84 -1.54
C GLY A 53 -11.48 24.93 -0.37
N ASP A 54 -12.52 24.10 -0.46
CA ASP A 54 -12.95 23.20 0.61
C ASP A 54 -13.08 21.76 0.11
N ALA A 55 -12.08 20.96 0.44
CA ALA A 55 -12.05 19.55 0.05
C ALA A 55 -13.18 18.73 0.69
N GLN A 56 -13.78 19.17 1.79
CA GLN A 56 -14.90 18.50 2.45
C GLN A 56 -16.22 18.68 1.68
N GLY A 57 -16.34 19.74 0.87
CA GLY A 57 -17.49 19.97 0.01
C GLY A 57 -17.48 19.20 -1.31
N LEU A 58 -16.44 18.44 -1.59
CA LEU A 58 -16.30 17.70 -2.83
C LEU A 58 -16.87 16.28 -2.70
N GLN A 59 -17.76 15.90 -3.60
CA GLN A 59 -18.18 14.50 -3.74
C GLN A 59 -17.06 13.72 -4.44
N ASN A 60 -16.77 12.52 -3.92
CA ASN A 60 -15.77 11.60 -4.49
C ASN A 60 -14.36 12.21 -4.58
N VAL A 61 -13.96 12.93 -3.56
CA VAL A 61 -12.61 13.48 -3.48
C VAL A 61 -11.60 12.33 -3.44
N ARG A 62 -10.77 12.27 -4.44
CA ARG A 62 -9.53 11.51 -4.46
C ARG A 62 -8.39 12.51 -4.50
N SER A 63 -7.96 12.98 -3.34
CA SER A 63 -6.77 13.81 -3.27
C SER A 63 -5.57 12.97 -3.68
N ASP A 64 -4.73 13.54 -4.51
CA ASP A 64 -3.40 13.00 -4.76
C ASP A 64 -2.61 13.10 -3.46
N ARG A 65 -2.30 11.96 -2.85
CA ARG A 65 -1.52 11.88 -1.61
C ARG A 65 -0.09 11.55 -2.01
N THR A 66 0.77 12.53 -1.94
CA THR A 66 2.21 12.28 -1.87
C THR A 66 2.53 11.85 -0.44
N GLU A 67 2.48 10.56 -0.17
CA GLU A 67 3.01 10.04 1.08
C GLU A 67 4.52 9.89 0.95
N ASN A 68 5.23 10.36 1.97
CA ASN A 68 6.65 10.05 2.09
C ASN A 68 6.83 8.53 2.12
N ALA A 69 7.93 8.03 1.57
CA ALA A 69 8.24 6.62 1.51
C ALA A 69 8.04 5.96 2.89
N VAL A 70 6.95 5.21 3.02
CA VAL A 70 6.61 4.49 4.25
C VAL A 70 7.51 3.28 4.38
N ALA A 71 7.79 2.83 5.60
CA ALA A 71 8.52 1.59 5.82
C ALA A 71 7.73 0.41 5.19
N GLN A 72 8.39 -0.32 4.30
CA GLN A 72 7.85 -1.53 3.70
C GLN A 72 8.25 -2.74 4.53
N LEU A 73 7.28 -3.63 4.84
CA LEU A 73 7.56 -4.90 5.48
C LEU A 73 8.16 -5.86 4.44
N LEU A 74 9.30 -6.45 4.78
CA LEU A 74 10.00 -7.39 3.92
C LEU A 74 9.55 -8.84 4.20
N PRO A 75 9.71 -9.76 3.23
CA PRO A 75 9.49 -11.19 3.45
C PRO A 75 10.39 -11.78 4.54
N HIS A 76 10.09 -13.01 4.99
CA HIS A 76 10.93 -13.72 5.94
C HIS A 76 12.35 -13.97 5.37
N ASN A 77 13.38 -13.67 6.17
CA ASN A 77 14.78 -13.76 5.77
C ASN A 77 15.12 -13.01 4.47
N PRO A 78 14.89 -11.69 4.43
CA PRO A 78 15.01 -10.93 3.19
C PRO A 78 16.45 -10.71 2.73
N PHE A 79 17.41 -10.84 3.64
CA PHE A 79 18.82 -10.60 3.36
C PHE A 79 19.49 -11.87 2.82
N THR A 80 20.45 -11.65 1.92
CA THR A 80 21.35 -12.71 1.41
C THR A 80 22.76 -12.13 1.25
N THR A 81 23.73 -12.71 1.93
CA THR A 81 25.14 -12.29 1.74
C THR A 81 25.63 -12.64 0.34
N TYR A 82 26.50 -11.83 -0.23
CA TYR A 82 27.02 -12.10 -1.58
C TYR A 82 28.07 -13.20 -1.58
N ALA A 83 29.21 -12.99 -0.94
CA ALA A 83 30.34 -13.93 -0.91
C ALA A 83 31.03 -13.87 0.45
N ALA A 84 31.83 -14.89 0.76
CA ALA A 84 32.69 -14.87 1.94
C ALA A 84 33.63 -13.66 1.90
N SER A 85 33.89 -13.10 3.07
CA SER A 85 34.71 -11.87 3.24
C SER A 85 34.19 -10.64 2.50
N SER A 86 32.93 -10.63 2.06
CA SER A 86 32.27 -9.49 1.44
C SER A 86 31.28 -8.85 2.41
N GLY A 87 31.23 -7.52 2.44
CA GLY A 87 30.22 -6.74 3.15
C GLY A 87 28.92 -6.54 2.34
N ILE A 88 28.84 -7.03 1.11
CA ILE A 88 27.68 -6.81 0.23
C ILE A 88 26.53 -7.72 0.65
N ILE A 89 25.36 -7.11 0.89
CA ILE A 89 24.12 -7.78 1.24
C ILE A 89 23.07 -7.47 0.19
N ASN A 90 22.54 -8.51 -0.44
CA ASN A 90 21.37 -8.43 -1.29
C ASN A 90 20.11 -8.53 -0.43
N VAL A 91 19.11 -7.71 -0.74
CA VAL A 91 17.82 -7.66 -0.04
C VAL A 91 16.70 -7.95 -1.04
N TYR A 92 15.88 -8.92 -0.71
CA TYR A 92 14.66 -9.19 -1.47
C TYR A 92 13.52 -8.34 -0.95
N ALA A 93 13.10 -7.37 -1.74
CA ALA A 93 12.05 -6.41 -1.45
C ALA A 93 11.13 -6.31 -2.67
N PRO A 94 10.09 -7.16 -2.78
CA PRO A 94 9.24 -7.18 -3.96
C PRO A 94 8.49 -5.84 -4.12
N ASP A 95 8.42 -5.37 -5.37
CA ASP A 95 7.72 -4.13 -5.78
C ASP A 95 8.04 -2.91 -4.89
N HIS A 96 9.31 -2.77 -4.53
CA HIS A 96 9.74 -1.86 -3.47
C HIS A 96 9.59 -0.36 -3.79
N GLY A 97 9.54 0.05 -5.05
CA GLY A 97 9.44 1.46 -5.45
C GLY A 97 10.56 2.37 -4.92
N LEU A 98 11.66 1.79 -4.40
CA LEU A 98 12.77 2.55 -3.80
C LEU A 98 13.65 3.17 -4.88
N THR A 99 14.19 4.35 -4.57
CA THR A 99 15.04 5.09 -5.50
C THR A 99 16.51 4.68 -5.35
N ASN A 100 17.17 4.40 -6.48
CA ASN A 100 18.58 4.07 -6.53
C ASN A 100 19.46 5.20 -5.98
N GLY A 101 20.40 4.87 -5.10
CA GLY A 101 21.30 5.83 -4.45
C GLY A 101 20.73 6.55 -3.24
N SER A 102 19.45 6.39 -2.94
CA SER A 102 18.83 6.98 -1.74
C SER A 102 19.16 6.18 -0.48
N THR A 103 19.12 6.86 0.67
CA THR A 103 19.47 6.28 1.96
C THR A 103 18.24 5.73 2.65
N TYR A 104 18.30 4.43 2.96
CA TYR A 104 17.24 3.72 3.69
C TYR A 104 17.81 3.01 4.91
N ARG A 105 16.93 2.81 5.89
CA ARG A 105 17.25 2.08 7.12
C ARG A 105 16.44 0.79 7.20
N PHE A 106 17.10 -0.26 7.67
CA PHE A 106 16.44 -1.53 8.00
C PHE A 106 16.11 -1.56 9.50
N ARG A 107 14.96 -2.11 9.84
CA ARG A 107 14.46 -2.22 11.22
C ARG A 107 13.89 -3.61 11.42
N GLY A 108 14.19 -4.21 12.58
CA GLY A 108 13.61 -5.47 13.03
C GLY A 108 12.30 -5.26 13.78
N ALA A 109 11.90 -6.28 14.55
CA ALA A 109 10.69 -6.23 15.37
C ALA A 109 10.75 -5.06 16.38
N PRO A 110 9.61 -4.37 16.64
CA PRO A 110 9.56 -3.36 17.69
C PRO A 110 9.83 -4.01 19.06
N THR A 111 10.73 -3.42 19.82
CA THR A 111 11.09 -3.86 21.18
C THR A 111 10.26 -3.16 22.25
N THR A 112 9.87 -1.91 21.99
CA THR A 112 9.00 -1.08 22.83
C THR A 112 8.21 -0.15 21.92
N ALA A 113 7.09 0.39 22.38
CA ALA A 113 6.31 1.33 21.59
C ALA A 113 7.19 2.49 21.08
N GLY A 114 7.28 2.63 19.76
CA GLY A 114 8.10 3.62 19.07
C GLY A 114 9.58 3.27 18.90
N THR A 115 10.04 2.13 19.41
CA THR A 115 11.43 1.68 19.28
C THR A 115 11.48 0.38 18.47
N TYR A 116 12.20 0.38 17.37
CA TYR A 116 12.43 -0.80 16.54
C TYR A 116 13.72 -1.48 16.94
N GLY A 117 13.69 -2.81 16.99
CA GLY A 117 14.86 -3.65 17.19
C GLY A 117 15.69 -3.81 15.92
N ASP A 118 16.74 -4.58 16.07
CA ASP A 118 17.62 -4.94 14.97
C ASP A 118 17.07 -6.19 14.24
N PRO A 119 17.32 -6.35 12.93
CA PRO A 119 17.16 -7.63 12.24
C PRO A 119 18.00 -8.73 12.88
N GLY A 120 17.62 -10.00 12.68
CA GLY A 120 18.41 -11.12 13.18
C GLY A 120 19.82 -11.16 12.58
N SER A 121 20.83 -11.49 13.41
CA SER A 121 22.20 -11.69 12.95
C SER A 121 22.32 -12.96 12.12
N PHE A 122 23.13 -12.93 11.07
CA PHE A 122 23.38 -14.08 10.20
C PHE A 122 24.74 -13.97 9.50
N ASP A 123 25.33 -15.08 9.17
CA ASP A 123 26.60 -15.22 8.42
C ASP A 123 27.76 -14.34 8.95
N GLY A 124 27.85 -14.20 10.26
CA GLY A 124 28.86 -13.33 10.91
C GLY A 124 28.52 -11.84 10.93
N ILE A 125 27.44 -11.43 10.30
CA ILE A 125 26.97 -10.03 10.30
C ILE A 125 25.99 -9.84 11.45
N ALA A 126 26.29 -8.89 12.33
CA ALA A 126 25.41 -8.53 13.43
C ALA A 126 24.18 -7.75 12.95
N GLY A 127 23.01 -8.02 13.51
CA GLY A 127 21.77 -7.31 13.17
C GLY A 127 21.86 -5.80 13.42
N SER A 128 22.58 -5.38 14.47
CA SER A 128 22.84 -3.96 14.75
C SER A 128 23.60 -3.23 13.66
N ASN A 129 24.47 -3.94 12.93
CA ASN A 129 25.19 -3.36 11.79
C ASN A 129 24.28 -3.21 10.56
N ILE A 130 23.26 -4.05 10.44
CA ILE A 130 22.23 -3.94 9.39
C ILE A 130 21.26 -2.80 9.70
N ALA A 131 20.89 -2.63 10.98
CA ALA A 131 19.97 -1.60 11.47
C ALA A 131 20.64 -0.23 11.68
N TYR A 132 21.73 0.04 10.98
CA TYR A 132 22.51 1.27 11.13
C TYR A 132 21.62 2.53 11.14
N ALA A 133 21.77 3.38 12.18
CA ALA A 133 20.85 4.48 12.45
C ALA A 133 20.77 5.51 11.31
N SER A 134 21.91 5.81 10.68
CA SER A 134 21.98 6.74 9.54
C SER A 134 21.47 6.12 8.23
N GLY A 135 21.17 4.81 8.22
CA GLY A 135 20.79 4.08 7.02
C GLY A 135 21.96 3.80 6.07
N TYR A 136 21.67 3.08 5.01
CA TYR A 136 22.59 2.75 3.92
C TYR A 136 22.10 3.33 2.61
N ALA A 137 23.03 3.84 1.82
CA ALA A 137 22.76 4.13 0.42
C ALA A 137 22.55 2.80 -0.32
N ILE A 138 21.34 2.58 -0.83
CA ILE A 138 21.02 1.35 -1.55
C ILE A 138 21.24 1.48 -3.04
N THR A 139 21.58 0.37 -3.66
CA THR A 139 21.56 0.24 -5.12
C THR A 139 20.45 -0.71 -5.53
N THR A 140 19.56 -0.27 -6.43
CA THR A 140 18.47 -1.12 -6.95
C THR A 140 19.05 -2.20 -7.86
N GLY A 141 18.52 -3.42 -7.78
CA GLY A 141 19.01 -4.61 -8.46
C GLY A 141 19.65 -5.60 -7.50
N LYS A 142 20.09 -6.74 -8.04
CA LYS A 142 20.78 -7.78 -7.28
C LYS A 142 22.26 -7.76 -7.61
N TYR A 143 23.13 -7.89 -6.62
CA TYR A 143 24.56 -8.03 -6.87
C TYR A 143 24.90 -9.51 -7.10
N VAL A 144 25.36 -9.84 -8.31
CA VAL A 144 25.64 -11.23 -8.74
C VAL A 144 26.95 -11.24 -9.54
N SER A 145 27.80 -12.22 -9.29
CA SER A 145 29.05 -12.45 -10.07
C SER A 145 29.93 -11.20 -10.23
N GLY A 146 30.01 -10.38 -9.17
CA GLY A 146 30.86 -9.19 -9.16
C GLY A 146 30.27 -7.95 -9.84
N SER A 147 29.00 -7.99 -10.26
CA SER A 147 28.32 -6.88 -10.92
C SER A 147 26.86 -6.75 -10.48
N ARG A 148 26.28 -5.60 -10.79
CA ARG A 148 24.85 -5.32 -10.59
C ARG A 148 24.02 -6.00 -11.70
N ASP A 149 23.04 -6.79 -11.30
CA ASP A 149 22.00 -7.30 -12.20
C ASP A 149 20.86 -6.27 -12.32
N THR A 150 20.76 -5.63 -13.48
CA THR A 150 19.78 -4.57 -13.75
C THR A 150 18.38 -5.10 -14.10
N ASP A 151 18.24 -6.40 -14.40
CA ASP A 151 16.95 -7.00 -14.73
C ASP A 151 16.09 -7.27 -13.48
N LYS A 152 16.67 -7.05 -12.30
CA LYS A 152 16.03 -7.31 -10.99
C LYS A 152 15.83 -6.06 -10.14
N THR A 153 15.78 -4.89 -10.77
CA THR A 153 15.68 -3.60 -10.08
C THR A 153 14.38 -3.42 -9.31
N ASP A 154 13.30 -4.08 -9.70
CA ASP A 154 11.97 -3.91 -9.07
C ASP A 154 11.80 -4.73 -7.78
N ASN A 155 12.57 -5.81 -7.63
CA ASN A 155 12.40 -6.77 -6.54
C ASN A 155 13.63 -6.94 -5.67
N TRP A 156 14.75 -6.30 -6.01
CA TRP A 156 16.00 -6.44 -5.30
C TRP A 156 16.70 -5.12 -5.11
N VAL A 157 17.32 -4.97 -3.96
CA VAL A 157 18.28 -3.92 -3.67
C VAL A 157 19.51 -4.54 -3.01
N TYR A 158 20.64 -3.85 -3.06
CA TYR A 158 21.81 -4.23 -2.28
C TYR A 158 22.47 -3.02 -1.64
N PHE A 159 23.21 -3.27 -0.57
CA PHE A 159 24.03 -2.30 0.13
C PHE A 159 25.30 -2.97 0.66
N THR A 160 26.24 -2.17 1.14
CA THR A 160 27.48 -2.66 1.71
C THR A 160 27.58 -2.29 3.18
N VAL A 161 27.91 -3.25 4.02
CA VAL A 161 28.22 -3.07 5.44
C VAL A 161 29.73 -2.91 5.58
N ASP A 162 30.19 -1.76 6.07
CA ASP A 162 31.61 -1.44 6.09
C ASP A 162 32.37 -2.14 7.24
N THR A 163 31.68 -2.51 8.31
CA THR A 163 32.31 -2.99 9.56
C THR A 163 32.34 -4.49 9.74
N ASN A 164 31.58 -5.26 8.96
CA ASN A 164 31.50 -6.72 9.06
C ASN A 164 31.42 -7.35 7.69
N THR A 165 32.07 -8.48 7.55
CA THR A 165 32.05 -9.28 6.32
C THR A 165 31.39 -10.63 6.56
N ALA A 166 30.75 -11.16 5.54
CA ALA A 166 30.13 -12.46 5.55
C ALA A 166 31.16 -13.57 5.79
N THR A 167 30.84 -14.55 6.61
CA THR A 167 31.71 -15.69 6.89
C THR A 167 31.72 -16.70 5.74
N ALA A 168 30.56 -17.07 5.25
CA ALA A 168 30.42 -18.11 4.20
C ALA A 168 29.95 -17.55 2.86
N GLY A 169 29.11 -16.54 2.87
CA GLY A 169 28.45 -16.00 1.67
C GLY A 169 27.25 -16.84 1.21
N SER A 170 26.38 -16.24 0.45
CA SER A 170 25.11 -16.82 -0.06
C SER A 170 24.18 -17.35 1.04
N VAL A 171 24.31 -16.86 2.26
CA VAL A 171 23.48 -17.22 3.41
C VAL A 171 22.31 -16.26 3.49
N LYS A 172 21.09 -16.78 3.70
CA LYS A 172 19.89 -16.00 3.96
C LYS A 172 19.69 -15.75 5.44
N GLY A 173 19.20 -14.57 5.79
CA GLY A 173 18.94 -14.23 7.19
C GLY A 173 18.14 -12.96 7.39
N GLY A 174 18.13 -12.51 8.66
CA GLY A 174 17.42 -11.31 9.10
C GLY A 174 16.14 -11.61 9.89
N GLY A 175 15.55 -12.79 9.71
CA GLY A 175 14.33 -13.19 10.44
C GLY A 175 13.08 -12.43 9.96
N PHE A 176 12.12 -12.28 10.87
CA PHE A 176 10.85 -11.57 10.66
C PHE A 176 10.31 -11.02 12.00
N PRO A 177 9.69 -9.84 12.03
CA PRO A 177 9.51 -8.90 10.93
C PRO A 177 10.74 -8.03 10.67
N VAL A 178 11.03 -7.77 9.40
CA VAL A 178 12.03 -6.81 8.97
C VAL A 178 11.36 -5.80 8.05
N SER A 179 11.66 -4.52 8.24
CA SER A 179 11.15 -3.45 7.37
C SER A 179 12.29 -2.60 6.81
N ILE A 180 12.05 -2.06 5.61
CA ILE A 180 12.91 -1.06 4.98
C ILE A 180 12.14 0.25 4.82
N GLY A 181 12.76 1.36 5.15
CA GLY A 181 12.12 2.68 5.07
C GLY A 181 13.12 3.81 5.21
N PRO A 182 12.67 5.07 5.21
CA PRO A 182 13.54 6.23 5.35
C PRO A 182 14.36 6.15 6.65
N ALA A 183 15.55 6.76 6.65
CA ALA A 183 16.43 6.74 7.81
C ALA A 183 15.75 7.42 9.03
N THR A 184 15.07 8.54 8.81
CA THR A 184 14.20 9.20 9.79
C THR A 184 12.75 8.95 9.42
N LEU A 185 11.97 8.37 10.33
CA LEU A 185 10.52 8.36 10.21
C LEU A 185 10.04 9.72 10.77
N SER A 186 9.54 10.59 9.89
CA SER A 186 8.79 11.76 10.37
C SER A 186 7.51 11.27 11.03
N ALA A 187 7.30 11.72 12.26
CA ALA A 187 6.08 11.48 13.02
C ALA A 187 4.90 12.24 12.40
#